data_b03bee968544d65cb66e5a6e24314050
#
_entry.id   b03bee968544d65cb66e5a6e24314050
#
_cell.length_a   1.000
_cell.length_b   1.000
_cell.length_c   1.000
_cell.angle_alpha   90.00
_cell.angle_beta   90.00
_cell.angle_gamma   90.00
#
_symmetry.space_group_name_H-M   'P 1'
#
loop_
_entity.id
_entity.type
_entity.pdbx_description
1 polymer ?
#
loop_
_entity_poly.entity_id
_entity_poly.type
_entity_poly.pdbx_seq_one_letter_code
_entity_poly.pdbx_strand_id
1 'polypeptide(L)'
;MIRNVIFDVGGVLLRLRYRPFIEYLAAAGVDMSDLPAWLTRVGLAAHERGEITGEELLERVAAMARTPLDRSELQARWLDMFDRAHEMFELASGLMADYRVYLLSNIGDMHWRHLDAQYGLDDLVHGTLASFRVGAIKPTAAIYREAERRFELEPAATV
;
A
#
# COMPACT_ATOMS: atom_id res chain seq x y z
N MET A 1 -15.99 -25.17 1.83
CA MET A 1 -14.54 -25.48 1.97
C MET A 1 -13.79 -24.29 1.39
N ILE A 2 -12.79 -23.76 2.10
CA ILE A 2 -11.97 -22.63 1.63
C ILE A 2 -11.11 -23.07 0.44
N ARG A 3 -11.05 -22.23 -0.57
CA ARG A 3 -10.26 -22.42 -1.81
C ARG A 3 -9.35 -21.24 -2.12
N ASN A 4 -9.72 -20.04 -1.61
CA ASN A 4 -9.00 -18.82 -1.91
C ASN A 4 -8.56 -18.15 -0.60
N VAL A 5 -7.34 -17.61 -0.61
CA VAL A 5 -6.77 -16.81 0.49
C VAL A 5 -6.34 -15.46 -0.06
N ILE A 6 -6.75 -14.39 0.60
CA ILE A 6 -6.37 -13.02 0.21
C ILE A 6 -5.56 -12.40 1.33
N PHE A 7 -4.35 -11.97 1.01
CA PHE A 7 -3.49 -11.23 1.93
C PHE A 7 -3.56 -9.73 1.68
N ASP A 8 -3.53 -8.95 2.76
CA ASP A 8 -3.11 -7.55 2.68
C ASP A 8 -1.60 -7.47 2.48
N VAL A 9 -1.11 -6.36 1.96
CA VAL A 9 0.32 -6.11 1.78
C VAL A 9 0.87 -5.32 2.97
N GLY A 10 0.39 -4.09 3.18
CA GLY A 10 0.85 -3.24 4.28
C GLY A 10 0.35 -3.72 5.64
N GLY A 11 1.26 -3.93 6.60
CA GLY A 11 0.94 -4.46 7.93
C GLY A 11 0.81 -5.99 7.98
N VAL A 12 0.87 -6.68 6.85
CA VAL A 12 0.81 -8.16 6.77
C VAL A 12 2.06 -8.71 6.11
N LEU A 13 2.18 -8.62 4.78
CA LEU A 13 3.40 -9.05 4.08
C LEU A 13 4.58 -8.11 4.33
N LEU A 14 4.29 -6.83 4.47
CA LEU A 14 5.27 -5.78 4.71
C LEU A 14 4.96 -5.07 6.02
N ARG A 15 5.91 -5.05 6.94
CA ARG A 15 5.82 -4.29 8.19
C ARG A 15 5.97 -2.82 7.90
N LEU A 16 5.10 -1.98 8.50
CA LEU A 16 5.15 -0.53 8.32
C LEU A 16 6.18 0.10 9.27
N ARG A 17 7.09 0.89 8.71
CA ARG A 17 8.16 1.63 9.40
C ARG A 17 8.05 3.13 9.12
N TYR A 18 6.92 3.72 9.42
CA TYR A 18 6.62 5.13 9.10
C TYR A 18 7.27 6.14 10.03
N ARG A 19 7.78 5.73 11.21
CA ARG A 19 8.32 6.65 12.23
C ARG A 19 9.48 7.52 11.72
N PRO A 20 10.51 7.01 11.00
CA PRO A 20 11.58 7.83 10.46
C PRO A 20 11.10 8.90 9.47
N PHE A 21 10.07 8.60 8.69
CA PHE A 21 9.46 9.55 7.77
C PHE A 21 8.73 10.66 8.53
N ILE A 22 7.95 10.31 9.57
CA ILE A 22 7.26 11.30 10.43
C ILE A 22 8.28 12.22 11.12
N GLU A 23 9.35 11.68 11.68
CA GLU A 23 10.42 12.45 12.33
C GLU A 23 11.12 13.41 11.35
N TYR A 24 11.36 12.97 10.12
CA TYR A 24 11.91 13.82 9.06
C TYR A 24 10.99 14.99 8.72
N LEU A 25 9.70 14.76 8.55
CA LEU A 25 8.72 15.79 8.27
C LEU A 25 8.57 16.77 9.44
N ALA A 26 8.53 16.26 10.66
CA ALA A 26 8.45 17.09 11.87
C ALA A 26 9.67 18.02 12.02
N ALA A 27 10.87 17.51 11.70
CA ALA A 27 12.11 18.32 11.69
C ALA A 27 12.06 19.44 10.64
N ALA A 28 11.33 19.26 9.54
CA ALA A 28 11.08 20.29 8.53
C ALA A 28 9.92 21.24 8.89
N GLY A 29 9.33 21.10 10.09
CA GLY A 29 8.27 21.95 10.62
C GLY A 29 6.86 21.59 10.13
N VAL A 30 6.66 20.39 9.59
CA VAL A 30 5.33 19.85 9.32
C VAL A 30 4.66 19.49 10.65
N ASP A 31 3.43 19.93 10.84
CA ASP A 31 2.65 19.54 12.03
C ASP A 31 2.16 18.09 11.91
N MET A 32 2.78 17.21 12.69
CA MET A 32 2.49 15.77 12.75
C MET A 32 1.74 15.39 14.04
N SER A 33 1.21 16.35 14.80
CA SER A 33 0.49 16.11 16.08
C SER A 33 -0.82 15.34 15.90
N ASP A 34 -1.47 15.49 14.74
CA ASP A 34 -2.68 14.76 14.34
C ASP A 34 -2.42 14.07 13.00
N LEU A 35 -1.90 12.84 13.07
CA LEU A 35 -1.57 12.05 11.89
C LEU A 35 -2.79 11.76 10.99
N PRO A 36 -3.97 11.37 11.50
CA PRO A 36 -5.16 11.19 10.66
C PRO A 36 -5.57 12.45 9.89
N ALA A 37 -5.57 13.62 10.56
CA ALA A 37 -5.87 14.90 9.90
C ALA A 37 -4.80 15.25 8.85
N TRP A 38 -3.53 14.98 9.12
CA TRP A 38 -2.44 15.18 8.17
C TRP A 38 -2.60 14.28 6.93
N LEU A 39 -2.86 12.98 7.11
CA LEU A 39 -3.10 12.03 6.01
C LEU A 39 -4.27 12.47 5.13
N THR A 40 -5.34 13.02 5.74
CA THR A 40 -6.47 13.58 5.01
C THR A 40 -6.05 14.80 4.19
N ARG A 41 -5.29 15.72 4.77
CA ARG A 41 -4.84 16.97 4.11
C ARG A 41 -3.92 16.71 2.91
N VAL A 42 -3.00 15.77 3.02
CA VAL A 42 -2.11 15.40 1.90
C VAL A 42 -2.86 14.66 0.80
N GLY A 43 -4.04 14.09 1.11
CA GLY A 43 -4.85 13.36 0.15
C GLY A 43 -4.41 11.91 -0.04
N LEU A 44 -3.96 11.24 1.05
CA LEU A 44 -3.50 9.84 0.96
C LEU A 44 -4.56 8.93 0.33
N ALA A 45 -5.83 9.06 0.75
CA ALA A 45 -6.91 8.25 0.19
C ALA A 45 -7.14 8.51 -1.32
N ALA A 46 -6.94 9.73 -1.80
CA ALA A 46 -6.99 10.05 -3.24
C ALA A 46 -5.81 9.40 -3.99
N HIS A 47 -4.62 9.40 -3.39
CA HIS A 47 -3.45 8.70 -3.92
C HIS A 47 -3.67 7.18 -3.99
N GLU A 48 -4.20 6.58 -2.94
CA GLU A 48 -4.52 5.15 -2.90
C GLU A 48 -5.65 4.76 -3.87
N ARG A 49 -6.51 5.70 -4.27
CA ARG A 49 -7.48 5.50 -5.36
C ARG A 49 -6.93 5.81 -6.76
N GLY A 50 -5.66 6.26 -6.86
CA GLY A 50 -5.06 6.63 -8.14
C GLY A 50 -5.61 7.93 -8.74
N GLU A 51 -6.31 8.76 -7.94
CA GLU A 51 -6.82 10.08 -8.34
C GLU A 51 -5.69 11.12 -8.44
N ILE A 52 -4.61 10.90 -7.66
CA ILE A 52 -3.36 11.66 -7.73
C ILE A 52 -2.16 10.69 -7.74
N THR A 53 -1.09 11.11 -8.40
CA THR A 53 0.17 10.33 -8.47
C THR A 53 0.97 10.43 -7.16
N GLY A 54 1.98 9.56 -7.01
CA GLY A 54 2.93 9.64 -5.90
C GLY A 54 3.74 10.94 -5.92
N GLU A 55 4.09 11.44 -7.10
CA GLU A 55 4.77 12.72 -7.29
C GLU A 55 3.91 13.88 -6.79
N GLU A 56 2.63 13.93 -7.17
CA GLU A 56 1.68 14.96 -6.71
C GLU A 56 1.46 14.89 -5.19
N LEU A 57 1.39 13.68 -4.62
CA LEU A 57 1.32 13.51 -3.17
C LEU A 57 2.55 14.12 -2.48
N LEU A 58 3.76 13.81 -2.94
CA LEU A 58 5.00 14.33 -2.37
C LEU A 58 5.15 15.84 -2.54
N GLU A 59 4.64 16.43 -3.62
CA GLU A 59 4.55 17.89 -3.79
C GLU A 59 3.65 18.52 -2.73
N ARG A 60 2.48 17.91 -2.43
CA ARG A 60 1.60 18.37 -1.35
C ARG A 60 2.27 18.24 0.02
N VAL A 61 3.00 17.16 0.27
CA VAL A 61 3.78 16.97 1.50
C VAL A 61 4.83 18.07 1.64
N ALA A 62 5.62 18.32 0.59
CA ALA A 62 6.66 19.35 0.59
C ALA A 62 6.09 20.75 0.82
N ALA A 63 4.92 21.06 0.27
CA ALA A 63 4.26 22.35 0.45
C ALA A 63 3.79 22.62 1.92
N MET A 64 3.72 21.60 2.77
CA MET A 64 3.39 21.75 4.19
C MET A 64 4.61 22.03 5.08
N ALA A 65 5.81 21.84 4.55
CA ALA A 65 7.05 22.05 5.30
C ALA A 65 7.37 23.56 5.44
N ARG A 66 7.91 23.95 6.60
CA ARG A 66 8.37 25.33 6.86
C ARG A 66 9.77 25.56 6.28
N THR A 67 10.58 24.52 6.20
CA THR A 67 11.89 24.52 5.54
C THR A 67 11.84 23.69 4.27
N PRO A 68 12.46 24.14 3.17
CA PRO A 68 12.47 23.37 1.93
C PRO A 68 12.98 21.94 2.14
N LEU A 69 12.26 20.96 1.60
CA LEU A 69 12.66 19.56 1.59
C LEU A 69 13.38 19.24 0.27
N ASP A 70 14.46 18.48 0.34
CA ASP A 70 15.06 17.90 -0.85
C ASP A 70 14.12 16.84 -1.43
N ARG A 71 13.80 16.96 -2.72
CA ARG A 71 12.80 16.09 -3.38
C ARG A 71 13.25 14.63 -3.44
N SER A 72 14.52 14.40 -3.68
CA SER A 72 15.07 13.05 -3.80
C SER A 72 15.10 12.36 -2.45
N GLU A 73 15.47 13.09 -1.39
CA GLU A 73 15.46 12.57 -0.02
C GLU A 73 14.04 12.31 0.47
N LEU A 74 13.11 13.23 0.22
CA LEU A 74 11.70 13.04 0.56
C LEU A 74 11.13 11.77 -0.07
N GLN A 75 11.39 11.56 -1.38
CA GLN A 75 10.96 10.36 -2.09
C GLN A 75 11.65 9.10 -1.54
N ALA A 76 12.94 9.14 -1.29
CA ALA A 76 13.66 8.00 -0.74
C ALA A 76 13.09 7.58 0.63
N ARG A 77 12.80 8.55 1.50
CA ARG A 77 12.20 8.29 2.83
C ARG A 77 10.75 7.81 2.75
N TRP A 78 10.00 8.30 1.76
CA TRP A 78 8.64 7.82 1.48
C TRP A 78 8.65 6.35 1.06
N LEU A 79 9.59 5.95 0.22
CA LEU A 79 9.73 4.57 -0.26
C LEU A 79 10.30 3.62 0.80
N ASP A 80 11.13 4.13 1.74
CA ASP A 80 11.77 3.33 2.81
C ASP A 80 10.85 3.10 4.03
N MET A 81 9.54 3.00 3.82
CA MET A 81 8.58 2.80 4.91
C MET A 81 8.14 1.35 5.12
N PHE A 82 8.76 0.40 4.42
CA PHE A 82 8.34 -0.99 4.45
C PHE A 82 9.50 -1.95 4.64
N ASP A 83 9.36 -2.87 5.59
CA ASP A 83 10.25 -3.99 5.80
C ASP A 83 9.55 -5.31 5.47
N ARG A 84 10.25 -6.23 4.80
CA ARG A 84 9.70 -7.54 4.46
C ARG A 84 9.45 -8.38 5.73
N ALA A 85 8.25 -8.92 5.87
CA ALA A 85 7.92 -9.96 6.84
C ALA A 85 8.19 -11.34 6.20
N HIS A 86 9.42 -11.85 6.38
CA HIS A 86 9.88 -13.07 5.70
C HIS A 86 8.93 -14.24 5.89
N GLU A 87 8.48 -14.45 7.13
CA GLU A 87 7.55 -15.51 7.51
C GLU A 87 6.20 -15.44 6.78
N MET A 88 5.74 -14.23 6.46
CA MET A 88 4.47 -14.02 5.73
C MET A 88 4.62 -14.27 4.23
N PHE A 89 5.78 -13.96 3.67
CA PHE A 89 6.10 -14.32 2.27
C PHE A 89 6.21 -15.82 2.10
N GLU A 90 6.87 -16.52 3.04
CA GLU A 90 6.98 -17.99 3.06
C GLU A 90 5.59 -18.63 3.19
N LEU A 91 4.75 -18.09 4.09
CA LEU A 91 3.38 -18.55 4.25
C LEU A 91 2.56 -18.39 2.96
N ALA A 92 2.58 -17.19 2.36
CA ALA A 92 1.83 -16.92 1.12
C ALA A 92 2.28 -17.85 -0.01
N SER A 93 3.59 -18.03 -0.20
CA SER A 93 4.14 -18.94 -1.21
C SER A 93 3.79 -20.40 -0.90
N GLY A 94 3.88 -20.84 0.35
CA GLY A 94 3.58 -22.20 0.77
C GLY A 94 2.11 -22.58 0.54
N LEU A 95 1.20 -21.64 0.77
CA LEU A 95 -0.23 -21.86 0.55
C LEU A 95 -0.61 -22.02 -0.92
N MET A 96 0.21 -21.59 -1.86
CA MET A 96 -0.07 -21.73 -3.30
C MET A 96 -0.13 -23.20 -3.79
N ALA A 97 0.39 -24.14 -3.02
CA ALA A 97 0.29 -25.57 -3.33
C ALA A 97 -1.15 -26.11 -3.22
N ASP A 98 -1.94 -25.56 -2.30
CA ASP A 98 -3.27 -26.08 -1.95
C ASP A 98 -4.40 -25.07 -2.17
N TYR A 99 -4.08 -23.77 -2.28
CA TYR A 99 -5.05 -22.68 -2.38
C TYR A 99 -4.69 -21.74 -3.54
N ARG A 100 -5.69 -21.01 -4.03
CA ARG A 100 -5.46 -19.81 -4.82
C ARG A 100 -5.17 -18.66 -3.88
N VAL A 101 -3.99 -18.06 -4.02
CA VAL A 101 -3.52 -16.96 -3.15
C VAL A 101 -3.51 -15.67 -3.94
N TYR A 102 -4.01 -14.59 -3.32
CA TYR A 102 -4.13 -13.27 -3.94
C TYR A 102 -3.67 -12.18 -2.97
N LEU A 103 -3.33 -11.00 -3.52
CA LEU A 103 -3.08 -9.79 -2.74
C LEU A 103 -4.18 -8.76 -2.99
N LEU A 104 -4.64 -8.08 -1.93
CA LEU A 104 -5.59 -6.98 -1.99
C LEU A 104 -5.12 -5.85 -1.07
N SER A 105 -4.60 -4.75 -1.64
CA SER A 105 -3.97 -3.68 -0.87
C SER A 105 -4.52 -2.30 -1.17
N ASN A 106 -4.68 -1.47 -0.12
CA ASN A 106 -4.77 -0.02 -0.25
C ASN A 106 -3.35 0.52 -0.39
N ILE A 107 -2.99 0.95 -1.58
CA ILE A 107 -1.63 1.42 -1.89
C ILE A 107 -1.65 2.31 -3.12
N GLY A 108 -0.76 3.30 -3.15
CA GLY A 108 -0.57 4.15 -4.32
C GLY A 108 0.46 3.60 -5.30
N ASP A 109 0.51 4.20 -6.47
CA ASP A 109 1.29 3.77 -7.62
C ASP A 109 2.81 3.74 -7.36
N MET A 110 3.34 4.75 -6.65
CA MET A 110 4.78 4.88 -6.38
C MET A 110 5.27 3.78 -5.44
N HIS A 111 4.55 3.51 -4.34
CA HIS A 111 4.87 2.41 -3.44
C HIS A 111 4.73 1.06 -4.14
N TRP A 112 3.64 0.83 -4.88
CA TRP A 112 3.46 -0.45 -5.57
C TRP A 112 4.61 -0.75 -6.51
N ARG A 113 4.96 0.20 -7.40
CA ARG A 113 6.09 0.02 -8.34
C ARG A 113 7.41 -0.28 -7.65
N HIS A 114 7.69 0.43 -6.54
CA HIS A 114 8.91 0.23 -5.76
C HIS A 114 8.95 -1.16 -5.11
N LEU A 115 7.87 -1.54 -4.43
CA LEU A 115 7.77 -2.80 -3.69
C LEU A 115 7.70 -4.01 -4.63
N ASP A 116 7.02 -3.89 -5.76
CA ASP A 116 6.99 -4.94 -6.78
C ASP A 116 8.37 -5.15 -7.41
N ALA A 117 9.07 -4.07 -7.76
CA ALA A 117 10.45 -4.16 -8.27
C ALA A 117 11.41 -4.79 -7.25
N GLN A 118 11.19 -4.57 -5.95
CA GLN A 118 12.05 -5.08 -4.88
C GLN A 118 11.71 -6.52 -4.47
N TYR A 119 10.43 -6.90 -4.48
CA TYR A 119 9.94 -8.15 -3.90
C TYR A 119 9.19 -9.06 -4.87
N GLY A 120 8.90 -8.59 -6.10
CA GLY A 120 8.17 -9.36 -7.12
C GLY A 120 6.73 -9.66 -6.70
N LEU A 121 6.00 -8.65 -6.18
CA LEU A 121 4.66 -8.86 -5.62
C LEU A 121 3.66 -9.39 -6.64
N ASP A 122 3.74 -8.92 -7.90
CA ASP A 122 2.83 -9.36 -8.97
C ASP A 122 3.09 -10.83 -9.38
N ASP A 123 4.32 -11.36 -9.16
CA ASP A 123 4.70 -12.73 -9.46
C ASP A 123 4.65 -13.68 -8.23
N LEU A 124 4.49 -13.12 -7.03
CA LEU A 124 4.51 -13.87 -5.77
C LEU A 124 3.31 -14.80 -5.61
N VAL A 125 2.15 -14.43 -6.17
CA VAL A 125 0.85 -15.07 -5.96
C VAL A 125 0.07 -15.23 -7.27
N HIS A 126 -1.13 -15.81 -7.23
CA HIS A 126 -1.97 -16.05 -8.41
C HIS A 126 -2.54 -14.76 -9.02
N GLY A 127 -2.57 -13.66 -8.26
CA GLY A 127 -2.99 -12.36 -8.77
C GLY A 127 -3.02 -11.28 -7.70
N THR A 128 -2.94 -10.04 -8.14
CA THR A 128 -2.85 -8.87 -7.27
C THR A 128 -3.89 -7.82 -7.64
N LEU A 129 -4.45 -7.16 -6.63
CA LEU A 129 -5.34 -6.01 -6.79
C LEU A 129 -4.86 -4.87 -5.87
N ALA A 130 -4.20 -3.91 -6.48
CA ALA A 130 -3.81 -2.66 -5.84
C ALA A 130 -4.90 -1.60 -6.06
N SER A 131 -5.31 -0.92 -5.01
CA SER A 131 -6.43 0.04 -5.01
C SER A 131 -6.32 1.14 -6.06
N PHE A 132 -5.10 1.67 -6.29
CA PHE A 132 -4.88 2.73 -7.29
C PHE A 132 -5.18 2.29 -8.73
N ARG A 133 -5.12 0.98 -9.03
CA ARG A 133 -5.42 0.43 -10.37
C ARG A 133 -6.92 0.34 -10.67
N VAL A 134 -7.76 0.39 -9.62
CA VAL A 134 -9.22 0.16 -9.73
C VAL A 134 -10.06 1.31 -9.19
N GLY A 135 -9.45 2.36 -8.67
CA GLY A 135 -10.15 3.55 -8.18
C GLY A 135 -10.96 3.31 -6.89
N ALA A 136 -10.71 2.24 -6.15
CA ALA A 136 -11.47 1.86 -4.97
C ALA A 136 -10.54 1.40 -3.85
N ILE A 137 -10.89 1.72 -2.60
CA ILE A 137 -10.11 1.37 -1.40
C ILE A 137 -10.93 0.56 -0.40
N LYS A 138 -10.27 -0.31 0.36
CA LYS A 138 -10.85 -0.95 1.55
C LYS A 138 -11.20 0.13 2.59
N PRO A 139 -12.33 0.02 3.32
CA PRO A 139 -13.28 -1.10 3.35
C PRO A 139 -14.50 -0.93 2.44
N THR A 140 -14.41 -0.15 1.35
CA THR A 140 -15.56 0.03 0.46
C THR A 140 -15.95 -1.27 -0.24
N ALA A 141 -17.24 -1.53 -0.42
CA ALA A 141 -17.70 -2.74 -1.10
C ALA A 141 -17.20 -2.84 -2.56
N ALA A 142 -16.85 -1.70 -3.17
CA ALA A 142 -16.41 -1.64 -4.56
C ALA A 142 -15.12 -2.46 -4.81
N ILE A 143 -14.11 -2.34 -3.93
CA ILE A 143 -12.85 -3.05 -4.11
C ILE A 143 -13.01 -4.57 -3.93
N TYR A 144 -13.87 -5.00 -3.01
CA TYR A 144 -14.16 -6.43 -2.80
C TYR A 144 -14.92 -7.04 -3.98
N ARG A 145 -15.91 -6.33 -4.52
CA ARG A 145 -16.62 -6.77 -5.74
C ARG A 145 -15.70 -6.85 -6.93
N GLU A 146 -14.75 -5.93 -7.05
CA GLU A 146 -13.75 -5.99 -8.13
C GLU A 146 -12.80 -7.18 -7.95
N ALA A 147 -12.40 -7.50 -6.71
CA ALA A 147 -11.62 -8.70 -6.43
C ALA A 147 -12.41 -9.98 -6.77
N GLU A 148 -13.69 -10.07 -6.35
CA GLU A 148 -14.57 -11.18 -6.68
C GLU A 148 -14.69 -11.38 -8.19
N ARG A 149 -14.95 -10.29 -8.93
CA ARG A 149 -15.08 -10.34 -10.38
C ARG A 149 -13.77 -10.72 -11.08
N ARG A 150 -12.66 -10.12 -10.67
CA ARG A 150 -11.35 -10.26 -11.34
C ARG A 150 -10.73 -11.63 -11.12
N PHE A 151 -10.90 -12.18 -9.93
CA PHE A 151 -10.31 -13.44 -9.52
C PHE A 151 -11.33 -14.60 -9.50
N GLU A 152 -12.56 -14.34 -9.95
CA GLU A 152 -13.66 -15.32 -9.96
C GLU A 152 -13.89 -15.95 -8.57
N LEU A 153 -13.90 -15.11 -7.53
CA LEU A 153 -13.99 -15.57 -6.15
C LEU A 153 -15.43 -15.89 -5.76
N GLU A 154 -15.58 -16.97 -5.01
CA GLU A 154 -16.80 -17.24 -4.23
C GLU A 154 -16.58 -16.76 -2.80
N PRO A 155 -17.37 -15.78 -2.27
CA PRO A 155 -17.19 -15.27 -0.91
C PRO A 155 -17.19 -16.36 0.16
N ALA A 156 -18.07 -17.36 0.04
CA ALA A 156 -18.18 -18.48 0.98
C ALA A 156 -16.98 -19.44 0.96
N ALA A 157 -16.10 -19.33 -0.04
CA ALA A 157 -14.90 -20.13 -0.20
C ALA A 157 -13.59 -19.29 -0.13
N THR A 158 -13.70 -18.03 0.35
CA THR A 158 -12.58 -17.06 0.37
C THR A 158 -12.37 -16.52 1.79
N VAL A 159 -11.14 -16.42 2.22
CA VAL A 159 -10.71 -15.80 3.48
C VAL A 159 -9.63 -14.77 3.22
#